data_825dde1ce85e1f3f3340dc2fbfc463a9
#
_entry.id   825dde1ce85e1f3f3340dc2fbfc463a9
#
_cell.length_a   1.000
_cell.length_b   1.000
_cell.length_c   1.000
_cell.angle_alpha   90.00
_cell.angle_beta   90.00
_cell.angle_gamma   90.00
#
_symmetry.space_group_name_H-M   'P 1'
#
loop_
_entity.id
_entity.type
_entity.pdbx_description
1 polymer ?
#
loop_
_entity_poly.entity_id
_entity_poly.type
_entity_poly.pdbx_seq_one_letter_code
_entity_poly.pdbx_strand_id
1 'polypeptide(L)'
;CAFLALCLSAADERLTAISRKEKGGPPDVKKYTLKRILTSLFTLLAILLVLFILMQLMPGSPFNDEKLTPDMRAALYAKYGLDQPIYIQFFRYVGNMLRGDLGVSYNISKNTPISQLVQARLPISIQVGGMAVTLGAIVGLVLGIIAALRRDTIFDSIATIISVIGVSVPSYVFALALSYTFGFKLRWFPMLFSAKDIFGSSVLPSISLSMFTMASIARFTRSEMIEVLDSDYMLLAESKGISGPALIFRHALRNALIPIITVLAPL
;
A
#
# COMPACT_ATOMS: atom_id res chain seq x y z
N CYS A 1 6.96 -1.95 -14.79
CA CYS A 1 6.12 -2.65 -15.81
C CYS A 1 4.71 -2.96 -15.30
N ALA A 2 4.52 -3.50 -14.09
CA ALA A 2 3.18 -3.79 -13.55
C ALA A 2 2.32 -2.53 -13.38
N PHE A 3 2.92 -1.41 -12.98
CA PHE A 3 2.24 -0.12 -12.86
C PHE A 3 1.79 0.44 -14.22
N LEU A 4 2.59 0.23 -15.27
CA LEU A 4 2.24 0.63 -16.65
C LEU A 4 1.08 -0.21 -17.20
N ALA A 5 1.04 -1.51 -16.91
CA ALA A 5 -0.06 -2.39 -17.31
C ALA A 5 -1.36 -2.04 -16.57
N LEU A 6 -1.29 -1.66 -15.29
CA LEU A 6 -2.43 -1.15 -14.51
C LEU A 6 -2.92 0.21 -15.03
N CYS A 7 -2.00 1.12 -15.37
CA CYS A 7 -2.35 2.42 -15.97
C CYS A 7 -2.95 2.28 -17.37
N LEU A 8 -2.42 1.39 -18.21
CA LEU A 8 -2.97 1.11 -19.54
C LEU A 8 -4.34 0.42 -19.45
N SER A 9 -4.53 -0.51 -18.50
CA SER A 9 -5.84 -1.12 -18.23
C SER A 9 -6.86 -0.11 -17.74
N ALA A 10 -6.48 0.81 -16.86
CA ALA A 10 -7.36 1.86 -16.36
C ALA A 10 -7.69 2.93 -17.43
N ALA A 11 -6.76 3.22 -18.34
CA ALA A 11 -7.00 4.13 -19.47
C ALA A 11 -7.93 3.49 -20.51
N ASP A 12 -7.75 2.21 -20.82
CA ASP A 12 -8.63 1.46 -21.74
C ASP A 12 -10.04 1.29 -21.16
N GLU A 13 -10.18 1.09 -19.83
CA GLU A 13 -11.48 1.09 -19.14
C GLU A 13 -12.19 2.44 -19.20
N ARG A 14 -11.48 3.57 -19.11
CA ARG A 14 -12.08 4.89 -19.25
C ARG A 14 -12.54 5.15 -20.68
N LEU A 15 -11.73 4.79 -21.68
CA LEU A 15 -12.08 4.93 -23.09
C LEU A 15 -13.27 4.03 -23.47
N THR A 16 -13.30 2.79 -22.97
CA THR A 16 -14.42 1.88 -23.21
C THR A 16 -15.69 2.27 -22.43
N ALA A 17 -15.58 2.90 -21.26
CA ALA A 17 -16.72 3.44 -20.52
C ALA A 17 -17.32 4.67 -21.21
N ILE A 18 -16.51 5.55 -21.81
CA ILE A 18 -16.97 6.70 -22.59
C ILE A 18 -17.68 6.22 -23.88
N SER A 19 -17.09 5.27 -24.61
CA SER A 19 -17.68 4.68 -25.82
C SER A 19 -18.99 3.89 -25.52
N ARG A 20 -19.17 3.33 -24.32
CA ARG A 20 -20.41 2.65 -23.90
C ARG A 20 -21.52 3.60 -23.46
N LYS A 21 -21.20 4.79 -22.97
CA LYS A 21 -22.20 5.79 -22.61
C LYS A 21 -22.98 6.29 -23.84
N GLU A 22 -22.41 6.15 -25.03
CA GLU A 22 -23.06 6.47 -26.29
C GLU A 22 -24.00 5.35 -26.83
N LYS A 23 -23.88 4.10 -26.33
CA LYS A 23 -24.66 2.94 -26.82
C LYS A 23 -25.63 2.35 -25.80
N GLY A 24 -26.23 3.16 -24.95
CA GLY A 24 -27.44 3.01 -24.15
C GLY A 24 -27.93 1.59 -23.80
N GLY A 25 -27.35 0.97 -22.76
CA GLY A 25 -27.93 -0.17 -22.03
C GLY A 25 -27.23 -0.34 -20.68
N PRO A 26 -27.90 -0.80 -19.62
CA PRO A 26 -27.22 -1.03 -18.34
C PRO A 26 -26.11 -2.08 -18.53
N PRO A 27 -24.89 -1.81 -18.01
CA PRO A 27 -23.78 -2.75 -18.13
C PRO A 27 -24.19 -4.08 -17.47
N ASP A 28 -24.00 -5.19 -18.18
CA ASP A 28 -24.18 -6.52 -17.61
C ASP A 28 -23.15 -6.71 -16.49
N VAL A 29 -23.60 -6.47 -15.25
CA VAL A 29 -22.76 -6.47 -14.05
C VAL A 29 -21.99 -7.79 -13.92
N LYS A 30 -22.61 -8.90 -14.32
CA LYS A 30 -21.97 -10.22 -14.27
C LYS A 30 -20.79 -10.33 -15.23
N LYS A 31 -20.96 -9.84 -16.47
CA LYS A 31 -19.89 -9.85 -17.48
C LYS A 31 -18.73 -8.92 -17.09
N TYR A 32 -19.05 -7.76 -16.53
CA TYR A 32 -18.05 -6.83 -16.02
C TYR A 32 -17.26 -7.45 -14.87
N THR A 33 -17.94 -8.03 -13.86
CA THR A 33 -17.29 -8.65 -12.70
C THR A 33 -16.43 -9.85 -13.12
N LEU A 34 -16.94 -10.71 -14.01
CA LEU A 34 -16.18 -11.84 -14.53
C LEU A 34 -14.90 -11.39 -15.26
N LYS A 35 -15.03 -10.38 -16.15
CA LYS A 35 -13.86 -9.82 -16.86
C LYS A 35 -12.82 -9.30 -15.86
N ARG A 36 -13.26 -8.60 -14.80
CA ARG A 36 -12.36 -8.04 -13.78
C ARG A 36 -11.65 -9.14 -12.98
N ILE A 37 -12.36 -10.19 -12.58
CA ILE A 37 -11.76 -11.36 -11.90
C ILE A 37 -10.71 -12.03 -12.80
N LEU A 38 -11.06 -12.29 -14.06
CA LEU A 38 -10.12 -12.92 -15.01
C LEU A 38 -8.89 -12.05 -15.25
N THR A 39 -9.06 -10.74 -15.41
CA THR A 39 -7.93 -9.80 -15.59
C THR A 39 -7.04 -9.77 -14.34
N SER A 40 -7.63 -9.74 -13.14
CA SER A 40 -6.87 -9.77 -11.88
C SER A 40 -6.11 -11.08 -11.72
N LEU A 41 -6.72 -12.21 -12.06
CA LEU A 41 -6.07 -13.53 -12.01
C LEU A 41 -4.90 -13.61 -13.00
N PHE A 42 -5.11 -13.12 -14.23
CA PHE A 42 -4.05 -13.07 -15.24
C PHE A 42 -2.88 -12.19 -14.79
N THR A 43 -3.17 -10.99 -14.24
CA THR A 43 -2.14 -10.09 -13.71
C THR A 43 -1.37 -10.74 -12.55
N LEU A 44 -2.08 -11.43 -11.65
CA LEU A 44 -1.44 -12.16 -10.55
C LEU A 44 -0.49 -13.24 -11.06
N LEU A 45 -0.95 -14.06 -12.02
CA LEU A 45 -0.12 -15.11 -12.63
C LEU A 45 1.09 -14.54 -13.38
N ALA A 46 0.90 -13.42 -14.10
CA ALA A 46 2.00 -12.73 -14.77
C ALA A 46 3.06 -12.22 -13.79
N ILE A 47 2.64 -11.63 -12.67
CA ILE A 47 3.55 -11.18 -11.60
C ILE A 47 4.30 -12.38 -11.00
N LEU A 48 3.60 -13.46 -10.68
CA LEU A 48 4.21 -14.69 -10.15
C LEU A 48 5.23 -15.28 -11.13
N LEU A 49 4.92 -15.29 -12.41
CA LEU A 49 5.83 -15.78 -13.46
C LEU A 49 7.09 -14.92 -13.54
N VAL A 50 6.95 -13.59 -13.55
CA VAL A 50 8.09 -12.67 -13.58
C VAL A 50 8.97 -12.85 -12.34
N LEU A 51 8.38 -12.91 -11.14
CA LEU A 51 9.11 -13.14 -9.90
C LEU A 51 9.82 -14.50 -9.90
N PHE A 52 9.15 -15.55 -10.40
CA PHE A 52 9.73 -16.88 -10.51
C PHE A 52 10.94 -16.88 -11.47
N ILE A 53 10.83 -16.25 -12.65
CA ILE A 53 11.94 -16.12 -13.59
C ILE A 53 13.09 -15.33 -12.98
N LEU A 54 12.81 -14.22 -12.29
CA LEU A 54 13.84 -13.44 -11.60
C LEU A 54 14.58 -14.26 -10.55
N MET A 55 13.86 -15.09 -9.77
CA MET A 55 14.49 -16.00 -8.82
C MET A 55 15.41 -17.04 -9.50
N GLN A 56 15.02 -17.55 -10.67
CA GLN A 56 15.83 -18.50 -11.45
C GLN A 56 17.06 -17.86 -12.08
N LEU A 57 16.99 -16.57 -12.42
CA LEU A 57 18.10 -15.82 -13.01
C LEU A 57 19.10 -15.32 -11.95
N MET A 58 18.75 -15.35 -10.68
CA MET A 58 19.68 -14.95 -9.61
C MET A 58 20.86 -15.91 -9.55
N PRO A 59 22.10 -15.39 -9.59
CA PRO A 59 23.29 -16.23 -9.44
C PRO A 59 23.35 -16.81 -8.03
N GLY A 60 23.61 -18.08 -7.91
CA GLY A 60 23.74 -18.82 -6.66
C GLY A 60 22.74 -19.97 -6.54
N SER A 61 22.98 -20.83 -5.58
CA SER A 61 22.09 -21.93 -5.22
C SER A 61 21.21 -21.53 -4.04
N PRO A 62 19.94 -21.96 -3.98
CA PRO A 62 19.11 -21.77 -2.78
C PRO A 62 19.69 -22.50 -1.55
N PHE A 63 20.62 -23.41 -1.78
CA PHE A 63 21.33 -24.15 -0.72
C PHE A 63 22.73 -23.58 -0.54
N ASN A 64 23.29 -23.74 0.67
CA ASN A 64 24.65 -23.33 0.97
C ASN A 64 25.62 -24.38 0.37
N ASP A 65 25.88 -24.28 -0.92
CA ASP A 65 26.62 -25.27 -1.74
C ASP A 65 28.05 -25.53 -1.26
N GLU A 66 28.66 -24.56 -0.56
CA GLU A 66 30.03 -24.72 -0.01
C GLU A 66 30.17 -25.87 1.00
N LYS A 67 29.07 -26.33 1.58
CA LYS A 67 29.04 -27.40 2.60
C LYS A 67 28.38 -28.69 2.14
N LEU A 68 27.95 -28.76 0.88
CA LEU A 68 27.25 -29.92 0.33
C LEU A 68 28.19 -30.76 -0.54
N THR A 69 28.19 -32.07 -0.34
CA THR A 69 28.82 -32.99 -1.29
C THR A 69 28.02 -33.05 -2.60
N PRO A 70 28.63 -33.37 -3.73
CA PRO A 70 27.94 -33.48 -5.03
C PRO A 70 26.69 -34.39 -4.96
N ASP A 71 26.77 -35.51 -4.24
CA ASP A 71 25.66 -36.47 -4.08
C ASP A 71 24.51 -35.88 -3.23
N MET A 72 24.83 -35.17 -2.15
CA MET A 72 23.83 -34.48 -1.32
C MET A 72 23.15 -33.36 -2.11
N ARG A 73 23.89 -32.65 -2.95
CA ARG A 73 23.35 -31.62 -3.82
C ARG A 73 22.39 -32.21 -4.83
N ALA A 74 22.78 -33.28 -5.55
CA ALA A 74 21.91 -33.97 -6.50
C ALA A 74 20.62 -34.49 -5.84
N ALA A 75 20.72 -35.09 -4.66
CA ALA A 75 19.56 -35.55 -3.90
C ALA A 75 18.62 -34.40 -3.48
N LEU A 76 19.15 -33.24 -3.09
CA LEU A 76 18.35 -32.06 -2.78
C LEU A 76 17.66 -31.48 -4.02
N TYR A 77 18.39 -31.38 -5.14
CA TYR A 77 17.82 -30.88 -6.40
C TYR A 77 16.68 -31.77 -6.88
N ALA A 78 16.85 -33.12 -6.83
CA ALA A 78 15.81 -34.07 -7.15
C ALA A 78 14.61 -34.00 -6.19
N LYS A 79 14.87 -33.88 -4.86
CA LYS A 79 13.81 -33.76 -3.83
C LYS A 79 12.91 -32.55 -4.04
N TYR A 80 13.49 -31.41 -4.42
CA TYR A 80 12.74 -30.17 -4.63
C TYR A 80 12.32 -29.97 -6.09
N GLY A 81 12.73 -30.88 -7.00
CA GLY A 81 12.41 -30.86 -8.43
C GLY A 81 13.06 -29.71 -9.16
N LEU A 82 14.23 -29.24 -8.68
CA LEU A 82 15.00 -28.18 -9.31
C LEU A 82 15.81 -28.69 -10.52
N ASP A 83 15.85 -29.99 -10.73
CA ASP A 83 16.40 -30.70 -11.88
C ASP A 83 15.44 -30.71 -13.10
N GLN A 84 14.18 -30.31 -12.89
CA GLN A 84 13.16 -30.36 -13.93
C GLN A 84 13.15 -29.07 -14.77
N PRO A 85 12.55 -29.11 -16.00
CA PRO A 85 12.37 -27.91 -16.82
C PRO A 85 11.64 -26.79 -16.08
N ILE A 86 12.03 -25.55 -16.34
CA ILE A 86 11.55 -24.34 -15.64
C ILE A 86 10.01 -24.23 -15.60
N TYR A 87 9.33 -24.61 -16.69
CA TYR A 87 7.87 -24.57 -16.75
C TYR A 87 7.21 -25.58 -15.79
N ILE A 88 7.81 -26.77 -15.59
CA ILE A 88 7.30 -27.76 -14.63
C ILE A 88 7.51 -27.27 -13.19
N GLN A 89 8.67 -26.67 -12.91
CA GLN A 89 8.95 -26.05 -11.62
C GLN A 89 7.94 -24.94 -11.31
N PHE A 90 7.61 -24.10 -12.28
CA PHE A 90 6.62 -23.03 -12.12
C PHE A 90 5.21 -23.57 -11.78
N PHE A 91 4.72 -24.53 -12.55
CA PHE A 91 3.40 -25.12 -12.28
C PHE A 91 3.34 -25.86 -10.94
N ARG A 92 4.43 -26.52 -10.55
CA ARG A 92 4.55 -27.14 -9.21
C ARG A 92 4.54 -26.08 -8.12
N TYR A 93 5.29 -24.99 -8.28
CA TYR A 93 5.31 -23.86 -7.34
C TYR A 93 3.92 -23.26 -7.15
N VAL A 94 3.22 -22.94 -8.23
CA VAL A 94 1.85 -22.42 -8.17
C VAL A 94 0.89 -23.45 -7.56
N GLY A 95 0.99 -24.71 -7.91
CA GLY A 95 0.16 -25.79 -7.34
C GLY A 95 0.35 -25.98 -5.84
N ASN A 96 1.58 -25.92 -5.34
CA ASN A 96 1.89 -26.00 -3.91
C ASN A 96 1.36 -24.76 -3.18
N MET A 97 1.55 -23.58 -3.74
CA MET A 97 1.02 -22.33 -3.17
C MET A 97 -0.51 -22.35 -3.04
N LEU A 98 -1.22 -22.88 -4.03
CA LEU A 98 -2.68 -23.04 -3.96
C LEU A 98 -3.14 -24.05 -2.90
N ARG A 99 -2.27 -24.98 -2.52
CA ARG A 99 -2.52 -25.93 -1.42
C ARG A 99 -2.10 -25.39 -0.05
N GLY A 100 -1.60 -24.13 0.00
CA GLY A 100 -1.09 -23.51 1.23
C GLY A 100 0.34 -23.90 1.59
N ASP A 101 1.02 -24.69 0.77
CA ASP A 101 2.43 -25.01 0.95
C ASP A 101 3.30 -23.95 0.27
N LEU A 102 3.84 -23.04 1.08
CA LEU A 102 4.76 -21.99 0.64
C LEU A 102 6.24 -22.44 0.64
N GLY A 103 6.49 -23.71 0.97
CA GLY A 103 7.82 -24.25 1.09
C GLY A 103 8.51 -23.90 2.42
N VAL A 104 9.83 -24.08 2.43
CA VAL A 104 10.68 -23.86 3.61
C VAL A 104 11.74 -22.81 3.33
N SER A 105 12.14 -22.08 4.38
CA SER A 105 13.21 -21.10 4.29
C SER A 105 14.58 -21.79 4.41
N TYR A 106 15.52 -21.44 3.53
CA TYR A 106 16.89 -21.95 3.54
C TYR A 106 17.88 -20.96 4.17
N ASN A 107 17.62 -19.66 4.04
CA ASN A 107 18.56 -18.61 4.43
C ASN A 107 18.25 -17.98 5.79
N ILE A 108 16.99 -17.61 6.04
CA ILE A 108 16.62 -16.86 7.27
C ILE A 108 16.52 -17.78 8.48
N SER A 109 15.84 -18.92 8.31
CA SER A 109 15.70 -19.95 9.35
C SER A 109 15.70 -21.30 8.65
N LYS A 110 16.79 -22.07 8.78
CA LYS A 110 16.96 -23.33 8.06
C LYS A 110 15.81 -24.28 8.36
N ASN A 111 15.20 -24.81 7.29
CA ASN A 111 14.10 -25.78 7.33
C ASN A 111 12.82 -25.32 8.04
N THR A 112 12.67 -24.02 8.33
CA THR A 112 11.43 -23.50 8.91
C THR A 112 10.40 -23.27 7.80
N PRO A 113 9.16 -23.77 7.94
CA PRO A 113 8.08 -23.49 7.00
C PRO A 113 7.86 -21.99 6.84
N ILE A 114 7.75 -21.52 5.58
CA ILE A 114 7.53 -20.09 5.30
C ILE A 114 6.22 -19.61 5.91
N SER A 115 5.20 -20.46 6.00
CA SER A 115 3.93 -20.16 6.66
C SER A 115 4.10 -19.74 8.12
N GLN A 116 5.00 -20.37 8.88
CA GLN A 116 5.30 -19.99 10.25
C GLN A 116 6.02 -18.63 10.34
N LEU A 117 6.96 -18.37 9.42
CA LEU A 117 7.64 -17.07 9.34
C LEU A 117 6.67 -15.94 9.03
N VAL A 118 5.73 -16.19 8.12
CA VAL A 118 4.67 -15.22 7.77
C VAL A 118 3.75 -15.00 8.97
N GLN A 119 3.25 -16.07 9.61
CA GLN A 119 2.39 -15.96 10.78
C GLN A 119 3.03 -15.19 11.94
N ALA A 120 4.33 -15.33 12.13
CA ALA A 120 5.04 -14.63 13.21
C ALA A 120 5.23 -13.12 12.89
N ARG A 121 5.39 -12.75 11.64
CA ARG A 121 5.75 -11.36 11.24
C ARG A 121 4.58 -10.54 10.72
N LEU A 122 3.62 -11.18 10.06
CA LEU A 122 2.47 -10.52 9.45
C LEU A 122 1.63 -9.69 10.45
N PRO A 123 1.32 -10.18 11.67
CA PRO A 123 0.56 -9.39 12.65
C PRO A 123 1.26 -8.07 13.01
N ILE A 124 2.58 -8.10 13.17
CA ILE A 124 3.39 -6.91 13.49
C ILE A 124 3.35 -5.92 12.31
N SER A 125 3.49 -6.43 11.08
CA SER A 125 3.41 -5.59 9.87
C SER A 125 2.04 -4.96 9.70
N ILE A 126 0.96 -5.71 9.96
CA ILE A 126 -0.42 -5.20 9.95
C ILE A 126 -0.62 -4.13 11.02
N GLN A 127 -0.09 -4.35 12.22
CA GLN A 127 -0.16 -3.37 13.31
C GLN A 127 0.55 -2.08 12.93
N VAL A 128 1.80 -2.14 12.49
CA VAL A 128 2.60 -0.95 12.10
C VAL A 128 1.96 -0.23 10.91
N GLY A 129 1.57 -0.97 9.86
CA GLY A 129 0.90 -0.40 8.69
C GLY A 129 -0.45 0.21 9.01
N GLY A 130 -1.28 -0.47 9.80
CA GLY A 130 -2.58 0.02 10.25
C GLY A 130 -2.46 1.30 11.09
N MET A 131 -1.51 1.34 12.03
CA MET A 131 -1.21 2.54 12.81
C MET A 131 -0.72 3.69 11.90
N ALA A 132 0.17 3.41 10.94
CA ALA A 132 0.70 4.40 10.03
C ALA A 132 -0.39 5.02 9.15
N VAL A 133 -1.22 4.18 8.53
CA VAL A 133 -2.33 4.65 7.67
C VAL A 133 -3.36 5.44 8.48
N THR A 134 -3.74 4.93 9.65
CA THR A 134 -4.72 5.61 10.51
C THR A 134 -4.21 6.97 10.99
N LEU A 135 -2.98 7.03 11.49
CA LEU A 135 -2.36 8.27 11.95
C LEU A 135 -2.22 9.27 10.78
N GLY A 136 -1.68 8.80 9.66
CA GLY A 136 -1.50 9.62 8.47
C GLY A 136 -2.81 10.14 7.89
N ALA A 137 -3.86 9.32 7.86
CA ALA A 137 -5.18 9.72 7.39
C ALA A 137 -5.82 10.78 8.31
N ILE A 138 -5.79 10.57 9.63
CA ILE A 138 -6.39 11.52 10.59
C ILE A 138 -5.65 12.87 10.52
N VAL A 139 -4.33 12.86 10.62
CA VAL A 139 -3.53 14.10 10.61
C VAL A 139 -3.61 14.78 9.25
N GLY A 140 -3.53 14.01 8.15
CA GLY A 140 -3.64 14.52 6.80
C GLY A 140 -5.00 15.14 6.50
N LEU A 141 -6.10 14.50 6.95
CA LEU A 141 -7.45 15.03 6.81
C LEU A 141 -7.58 16.38 7.54
N VAL A 142 -7.14 16.46 8.80
CA VAL A 142 -7.19 17.69 9.58
C VAL A 142 -6.39 18.81 8.94
N LEU A 143 -5.14 18.52 8.53
CA LEU A 143 -4.29 19.51 7.84
C LEU A 143 -4.91 19.97 6.52
N GLY A 144 -5.46 19.06 5.72
CA GLY A 144 -6.10 19.38 4.45
C GLY A 144 -7.35 20.24 4.62
N ILE A 145 -8.20 19.95 5.61
CA ILE A 145 -9.38 20.77 5.95
C ILE A 145 -8.95 22.17 6.37
N ILE A 146 -7.96 22.29 7.27
CA ILE A 146 -7.47 23.60 7.73
C ILE A 146 -6.90 24.40 6.56
N ALA A 147 -6.11 23.75 5.70
CA ALA A 147 -5.53 24.37 4.50
C ALA A 147 -6.61 24.86 3.52
N ALA A 148 -7.67 24.10 3.30
CA ALA A 148 -8.77 24.48 2.43
C ALA A 148 -9.59 25.64 3.00
N LEU A 149 -9.94 25.60 4.29
CA LEU A 149 -10.72 26.65 4.96
C LEU A 149 -9.94 27.96 5.15
N ARG A 150 -8.63 27.87 5.19
CA ARG A 150 -7.71 29.02 5.31
C ARG A 150 -6.87 29.18 4.03
N ARG A 151 -7.47 28.94 2.88
CA ARG A 151 -6.87 29.05 1.56
C ARG A 151 -6.17 30.41 1.40
N ASP A 152 -5.01 30.39 0.76
CA ASP A 152 -4.15 31.56 0.50
C ASP A 152 -3.64 32.31 1.74
N THR A 153 -3.65 31.64 2.92
CA THR A 153 -3.08 32.14 4.16
C THR A 153 -1.78 31.41 4.54
N ILE A 154 -1.13 31.89 5.61
CA ILE A 154 0.06 31.22 6.19
C ILE A 154 -0.23 29.78 6.57
N PHE A 155 -1.42 29.44 7.06
CA PHE A 155 -1.81 28.08 7.43
C PHE A 155 -1.82 27.13 6.24
N ASP A 156 -2.32 27.60 5.10
CA ASP A 156 -2.29 26.87 3.84
C ASP A 156 -0.85 26.63 3.35
N SER A 157 -0.03 27.67 3.41
CA SER A 157 1.39 27.57 3.02
C SER A 157 2.16 26.59 3.92
N ILE A 158 1.95 26.60 5.24
CA ILE A 158 2.57 25.67 6.17
C ILE A 158 2.12 24.23 5.88
N ALA A 159 0.81 23.98 5.74
CA ALA A 159 0.30 22.65 5.42
C ALA A 159 0.85 22.12 4.09
N THR A 160 0.98 22.98 3.10
CA THR A 160 1.58 22.64 1.80
C THR A 160 3.07 22.29 1.94
N ILE A 161 3.85 23.08 2.67
CA ILE A 161 5.27 22.81 2.93
C ILE A 161 5.45 21.47 3.65
N ILE A 162 4.67 21.20 4.72
CA ILE A 162 4.68 19.94 5.43
C ILE A 162 4.37 18.77 4.49
N SER A 163 3.37 18.94 3.62
CA SER A 163 2.99 17.92 2.63
C SER A 163 4.08 17.68 1.59
N VAL A 164 4.76 18.73 1.12
CA VAL A 164 5.89 18.59 0.18
C VAL A 164 7.04 17.84 0.84
N ILE A 165 7.40 18.19 2.07
CA ILE A 165 8.46 17.49 2.82
C ILE A 165 8.08 16.03 3.03
N GLY A 166 6.84 15.75 3.43
CA GLY A 166 6.37 14.39 3.71
C GLY A 166 6.36 13.46 2.49
N VAL A 167 6.23 14.00 1.27
CA VAL A 167 6.33 13.21 0.03
C VAL A 167 7.76 13.14 -0.49
N SER A 168 8.54 14.21 -0.34
CA SER A 168 9.88 14.33 -0.94
C SER A 168 10.95 13.59 -0.14
N VAL A 169 10.81 13.54 1.18
CA VAL A 169 11.76 12.86 2.05
C VAL A 169 11.40 11.38 2.17
N PRO A 170 12.33 10.47 1.84
CA PRO A 170 12.08 9.04 1.99
C PRO A 170 11.76 8.65 3.45
N SER A 171 10.79 7.75 3.64
CA SER A 171 10.32 7.34 4.98
C SER A 171 11.42 6.80 5.89
N TYR A 172 12.44 6.12 5.33
CA TYR A 172 13.57 5.62 6.12
C TYR A 172 14.43 6.75 6.73
N VAL A 173 14.49 7.93 6.09
CA VAL A 173 15.21 9.09 6.64
C VAL A 173 14.48 9.62 7.88
N PHE A 174 13.13 9.70 7.80
CA PHE A 174 12.31 10.00 8.99
C PHE A 174 12.50 8.93 10.08
N ALA A 175 12.51 7.65 9.70
CA ALA A 175 12.70 6.56 10.65
C ALA A 175 14.03 6.69 11.39
N LEU A 176 15.12 6.97 10.68
CA LEU A 176 16.44 7.16 11.28
C LEU A 176 16.49 8.39 12.21
N ALA A 177 15.92 9.52 11.77
CA ALA A 177 15.87 10.74 12.57
C ALA A 177 15.06 10.56 13.86
N LEU A 178 13.88 9.91 13.76
CA LEU A 178 13.04 9.59 14.90
C LEU A 178 13.69 8.58 15.85
N SER A 179 14.28 7.51 15.33
CA SER A 179 14.98 6.51 16.14
C SER A 179 16.20 7.12 16.86
N TYR A 180 16.96 7.96 16.18
CA TYR A 180 18.08 8.65 16.81
C TYR A 180 17.63 9.60 17.91
N THR A 181 16.61 10.41 17.64
CA THR A 181 16.15 11.44 18.59
C THR A 181 15.40 10.82 19.75
N PHE A 182 14.33 10.05 19.48
CA PHE A 182 13.44 9.53 20.50
C PHE A 182 13.85 8.18 21.05
N GLY A 183 14.56 7.36 20.27
CA GLY A 183 15.07 6.08 20.72
C GLY A 183 16.40 6.18 21.42
N PHE A 184 17.41 6.84 20.81
CA PHE A 184 18.77 6.91 21.34
C PHE A 184 18.98 8.06 22.33
N LYS A 185 18.69 9.32 21.94
CA LYS A 185 18.92 10.49 22.81
C LYS A 185 17.95 10.58 23.98
N LEU A 186 16.65 10.56 23.68
CA LEU A 186 15.60 10.76 24.70
C LEU A 186 15.21 9.47 25.41
N ARG A 187 15.45 8.33 24.80
CA ARG A 187 15.11 6.99 25.32
C ARG A 187 13.62 6.83 25.70
N TRP A 188 12.74 7.52 24.97
CA TRP A 188 11.30 7.44 25.19
C TRP A 188 10.69 6.17 24.59
N PHE A 189 11.28 5.67 23.49
CA PHE A 189 10.83 4.49 22.78
C PHE A 189 11.98 3.51 22.53
N PRO A 190 11.72 2.21 22.36
CA PRO A 190 12.74 1.26 21.98
C PRO A 190 13.37 1.62 20.63
N MET A 191 14.69 1.61 20.53
CA MET A 191 15.42 1.88 19.30
C MET A 191 15.31 0.71 18.31
N LEU A 192 15.23 -0.52 18.82
CA LEU A 192 15.11 -1.76 18.08
C LEU A 192 13.81 -2.47 18.49
N PHE A 193 13.35 -3.35 17.61
CA PHE A 193 12.17 -4.16 17.91
C PHE A 193 12.37 -4.98 19.20
N SER A 194 11.42 -4.89 20.11
CA SER A 194 11.38 -5.66 21.34
C SER A 194 10.09 -6.48 21.41
N ALA A 195 10.23 -7.79 21.50
CA ALA A 195 9.08 -8.68 21.67
C ALA A 195 8.35 -8.50 23.01
N LYS A 196 9.00 -7.84 24.00
CA LYS A 196 8.39 -7.51 25.30
C LYS A 196 7.51 -6.25 25.23
N ASP A 197 7.80 -5.35 24.29
CA ASP A 197 7.05 -4.11 24.07
C ASP A 197 6.85 -3.92 22.57
N ILE A 198 5.91 -4.67 22.02
CA ILE A 198 5.55 -4.64 20.60
C ILE A 198 4.94 -3.27 20.24
N PHE A 199 4.10 -2.72 21.11
CA PHE A 199 3.42 -1.45 20.86
C PHE A 199 4.43 -0.28 20.81
N GLY A 200 5.24 -0.12 21.86
CA GLY A 200 6.27 0.93 21.90
C GLY A 200 7.27 0.85 20.74
N SER A 201 7.65 -0.38 20.36
CA SER A 201 8.53 -0.63 19.21
C SER A 201 7.87 -0.27 17.85
N SER A 202 6.53 -0.26 17.78
CA SER A 202 5.78 0.04 16.57
C SER A 202 5.54 1.54 16.36
N VAL A 203 5.64 2.37 17.41
CA VAL A 203 5.29 3.80 17.36
C VAL A 203 6.18 4.58 16.39
N LEU A 204 7.50 4.53 16.55
CA LEU A 204 8.42 5.29 15.69
C LEU A 204 8.36 4.87 14.21
N PRO A 205 8.35 3.58 13.86
CA PRO A 205 8.13 3.14 12.49
C PRO A 205 6.78 3.61 11.92
N SER A 206 5.70 3.55 12.71
CA SER A 206 4.38 3.97 12.27
C SER A 206 4.32 5.47 11.99
N ILE A 207 4.92 6.30 12.84
CA ILE A 207 5.02 7.75 12.61
C ILE A 207 5.82 8.03 11.31
N SER A 208 6.95 7.34 11.13
CA SER A 208 7.76 7.51 9.92
C SER A 208 6.99 7.14 8.64
N LEU A 209 6.31 6.01 8.63
CA LEU A 209 5.51 5.56 7.49
C LEU A 209 4.28 6.44 7.26
N SER A 210 3.72 7.02 8.34
CA SER A 210 2.54 7.90 8.24
C SER A 210 2.82 9.21 7.51
N MET A 211 4.08 9.67 7.40
CA MET A 211 4.44 10.94 6.76
C MET A 211 3.97 11.01 5.31
N PHE A 212 4.18 9.95 4.53
CA PHE A 212 3.74 9.89 3.13
C PHE A 212 2.21 9.89 3.02
N THR A 213 1.53 9.09 3.83
CA THR A 213 0.05 9.02 3.86
C THR A 213 -0.54 10.36 4.27
N MET A 214 -0.02 10.96 5.34
CA MET A 214 -0.42 12.28 5.85
C MET A 214 -0.30 13.36 4.75
N ALA A 215 0.85 13.42 4.10
CA ALA A 215 1.13 14.41 3.06
C ALA A 215 0.23 14.23 1.81
N SER A 216 0.00 12.98 1.41
CA SER A 216 -0.86 12.65 0.27
C SER A 216 -2.32 13.00 0.56
N ILE A 217 -2.83 12.59 1.72
CA ILE A 217 -4.20 12.86 2.15
C ILE A 217 -4.42 14.35 2.38
N ALA A 218 -3.47 15.07 2.99
CA ALA A 218 -3.60 16.51 3.23
C ALA A 218 -3.75 17.29 1.91
N ARG A 219 -2.92 17.02 0.91
CA ARG A 219 -3.02 17.67 -0.40
C ARG A 219 -4.32 17.32 -1.11
N PHE A 220 -4.70 16.05 -1.09
CA PHE A 220 -5.92 15.60 -1.76
C PHE A 220 -7.16 16.18 -1.07
N THR A 221 -7.21 16.13 0.26
CA THR A 221 -8.30 16.73 1.05
C THR A 221 -8.42 18.23 0.80
N ARG A 222 -7.30 18.96 0.72
CA ARG A 222 -7.30 20.38 0.40
C ARG A 222 -7.94 20.63 -0.98
N SER A 223 -7.54 19.88 -1.99
CA SER A 223 -8.06 20.02 -3.35
C SER A 223 -9.55 19.75 -3.42
N GLU A 224 -10.01 18.62 -2.89
CA GLU A 224 -11.41 18.23 -2.89
C GLU A 224 -12.29 19.17 -2.08
N MET A 225 -11.81 19.62 -0.92
CA MET A 225 -12.55 20.59 -0.10
C MET A 225 -12.71 21.93 -0.81
N ILE A 226 -11.69 22.43 -1.53
CA ILE A 226 -11.81 23.68 -2.29
C ILE A 226 -12.80 23.50 -3.43
N GLU A 227 -12.73 22.40 -4.20
CA GLU A 227 -13.67 22.12 -5.30
C GLU A 227 -15.12 22.06 -4.80
N VAL A 228 -15.33 21.40 -3.66
CA VAL A 228 -16.65 21.31 -3.05
C VAL A 228 -17.13 22.68 -2.55
N LEU A 229 -16.29 23.44 -1.86
CA LEU A 229 -16.65 24.76 -1.32
C LEU A 229 -17.01 25.78 -2.43
N ASP A 230 -16.37 25.69 -3.59
CA ASP A 230 -16.62 26.56 -4.74
C ASP A 230 -17.81 26.07 -5.61
N SER A 231 -18.53 25.00 -5.21
CA SER A 231 -19.62 24.40 -6.00
C SER A 231 -20.98 25.13 -5.82
N ASP A 232 -21.83 25.08 -6.85
CA ASP A 232 -23.16 25.72 -6.85
C ASP A 232 -24.09 25.21 -5.75
N TYR A 233 -24.00 23.93 -5.37
CA TYR A 233 -24.85 23.40 -4.31
C TYR A 233 -24.44 23.91 -2.91
N MET A 234 -23.20 24.31 -2.72
CA MET A 234 -22.76 24.97 -1.50
C MET A 234 -23.33 26.39 -1.41
N LEU A 235 -23.31 27.12 -2.53
CA LEU A 235 -23.95 28.44 -2.62
C LEU A 235 -25.45 28.34 -2.35
N LEU A 236 -26.12 27.30 -2.86
CA LEU A 236 -27.53 27.05 -2.57
C LEU A 236 -27.78 26.73 -1.08
N ALA A 237 -26.90 25.97 -0.44
CA ALA A 237 -27.01 25.66 0.98
C ALA A 237 -26.87 26.93 1.84
N GLU A 238 -25.94 27.82 1.48
CA GLU A 238 -25.74 29.10 2.14
C GLU A 238 -26.95 30.04 1.96
N SER A 239 -27.52 30.08 0.75
CA SER A 239 -28.74 30.84 0.44
C SER A 239 -29.96 30.37 1.24
N LYS A 240 -29.99 29.10 1.67
CA LYS A 240 -31.00 28.54 2.58
C LYS A 240 -30.73 28.86 4.06
N GLY A 241 -29.72 29.67 4.37
CA GLY A 241 -29.37 30.08 5.72
C GLY A 241 -28.50 29.08 6.49
N ILE A 242 -27.96 28.03 5.83
CA ILE A 242 -27.00 27.10 6.45
C ILE A 242 -25.65 27.80 6.45
N SER A 243 -25.08 28.06 7.62
CA SER A 243 -23.79 28.76 7.73
C SER A 243 -22.86 28.11 8.74
N GLY A 244 -21.59 28.54 8.75
CA GLY A 244 -20.59 28.16 9.73
C GLY A 244 -20.27 26.67 9.76
N PRO A 245 -20.09 26.07 10.96
CA PRO A 245 -19.67 24.66 11.07
C PRO A 245 -20.62 23.66 10.41
N ALA A 246 -21.92 23.93 10.40
CA ALA A 246 -22.92 23.06 9.77
C ALA A 246 -22.69 22.95 8.25
N LEU A 247 -22.37 24.05 7.59
CA LEU A 247 -22.05 24.10 6.17
C LEU A 247 -20.79 23.26 5.86
N ILE A 248 -19.76 23.41 6.70
CA ILE A 248 -18.48 22.69 6.52
C ILE A 248 -18.63 21.21 6.79
N PHE A 249 -19.08 20.81 7.98
CA PHE A 249 -19.05 19.40 8.40
C PHE A 249 -20.17 18.55 7.79
N ARG A 250 -21.36 19.12 7.58
CA ARG A 250 -22.53 18.39 7.08
C ARG A 250 -22.61 18.37 5.56
N HIS A 251 -22.15 19.40 4.90
CA HIS A 251 -22.26 19.56 3.44
C HIS A 251 -20.89 19.40 2.75
N ALA A 252 -19.91 20.24 3.05
CA ALA A 252 -18.64 20.22 2.35
C ALA A 252 -17.84 18.92 2.63
N LEU A 253 -17.54 18.63 3.89
CA LEU A 253 -16.69 17.49 4.27
C LEU A 253 -17.33 16.15 3.86
N ARG A 254 -18.63 16.00 4.04
CA ARG A 254 -19.33 14.77 3.67
C ARG A 254 -19.17 14.44 2.18
N ASN A 255 -19.23 15.43 1.32
CA ASN A 255 -19.07 15.22 -0.13
C ASN A 255 -17.60 15.04 -0.53
N ALA A 256 -16.70 15.80 0.08
CA ALA A 256 -15.26 15.67 -0.14
C ALA A 256 -14.69 14.32 0.35
N LEU A 257 -15.29 13.69 1.38
CA LEU A 257 -14.83 12.40 1.91
C LEU A 257 -14.96 11.25 0.90
N ILE A 258 -15.91 11.29 -0.05
CA ILE A 258 -16.13 10.21 -1.00
C ILE A 258 -14.87 9.95 -1.85
N PRO A 259 -14.33 10.93 -2.58
CA PRO A 259 -13.09 10.75 -3.33
C PRO A 259 -11.87 10.52 -2.40
N ILE A 260 -11.83 11.14 -1.20
CA ILE A 260 -10.73 10.97 -0.25
C ILE A 260 -10.61 9.50 0.21
N ILE A 261 -11.72 8.85 0.55
CA ILE A 261 -11.74 7.42 0.94
C ILE A 261 -11.27 6.54 -0.23
N THR A 262 -11.61 6.90 -1.46
CA THR A 262 -11.18 6.16 -2.65
C THR A 262 -9.67 6.19 -2.84
N VAL A 263 -9.02 7.31 -2.50
CA VAL A 263 -7.55 7.44 -2.52
C VAL A 263 -6.89 6.76 -1.33
N LEU A 264 -7.57 6.73 -0.17
CA LEU A 264 -7.05 6.08 1.04
C LEU A 264 -7.02 4.54 0.92
N ALA A 265 -7.98 3.96 0.21
CA ALA A 265 -8.14 2.50 0.14
C ALA A 265 -6.93 1.72 -0.42
N PRO A 266 -6.14 2.22 -1.39
CA PRO A 266 -4.95 1.54 -1.90
C PRO A 266 -3.65 1.85 -1.14
N LEU A 267 -3.66 2.76 -0.14
CA LEU A 267 -2.49 3.10 0.69
C LEU A 267 -2.30 2.08 1.81
#